data_3abebac5009c7480b64ebc9a8b6153db
#
_entry.id   3abebac5009c7480b64ebc9a8b6153db
#
_cell.length_a   1.000
_cell.length_b   1.000
_cell.length_c   1.000
_cell.angle_alpha   90.00
_cell.angle_beta   90.00
_cell.angle_gamma   90.00
#
_symmetry.space_group_name_H-M   'P 1'
#
loop_
_entity.id
_entity.type
_entity.pdbx_description
1 polymer ?
#
loop_
_entity_poly.entity_id
_entity_poly.type
_entity_poly.pdbx_seq_one_letter_code
_entity_poly.pdbx_strand_id
1 'polypeptide(L)'
;RIPMHTLPPTKQADAIVVLTGGSKRMDAGVELLTSGTAPVLFVSGVDHRVDPARVRDLVPGVGASLDQRLIDCCIVLGYGASDTLGNARETALWARATGRKSLVLVTSNYHMPRAWIEFAHALPEVELVPYPVVPVDVRMDAWWRWPGTFGLVAGEWTKYVFARVRIALAELVASPRNAESRTE
;
A
#
# COMPACT_ATOMS: atom_id res chain seq x y z
N ARG A 1 8.07 -9.04 13.10
CA ARG A 1 6.66 -8.89 13.53
C ARG A 1 6.13 -7.64 12.88
N ILE A 2 5.11 -7.72 12.03
CA ILE A 2 4.47 -6.54 11.43
C ILE A 2 3.72 -5.85 12.56
N PRO A 3 4.00 -4.58 12.85
CA PRO A 3 3.21 -3.85 13.83
C PRO A 3 1.80 -3.69 13.26
N MET A 4 0.83 -4.37 13.82
CA MET A 4 -0.58 -4.18 13.54
C MET A 4 -1.09 -3.04 14.43
N HIS A 5 -0.67 -1.83 14.15
CA HIS A 5 -1.21 -0.65 14.82
C HIS A 5 -2.30 -0.06 13.95
N THR A 6 -3.53 -0.11 14.44
CA THR A 6 -4.53 0.85 14.02
C THR A 6 -4.08 2.22 14.52
N LEU A 7 -4.12 3.23 13.67
CA LEU A 7 -3.92 4.61 14.13
C LEU A 7 -4.84 4.87 15.32
N PRO A 8 -4.35 5.43 16.42
CA PRO A 8 -5.26 5.94 17.44
C PRO A 8 -6.17 6.98 16.77
N PRO A 9 -7.44 7.07 17.13
CA PRO A 9 -8.44 7.95 16.51
C PRO A 9 -8.04 9.44 16.46
N THR A 10 -7.00 9.82 17.18
CA THR A 10 -6.50 11.19 17.29
C THR A 10 -5.26 11.51 16.44
N LYS A 11 -4.59 10.51 15.82
CA LYS A 11 -3.41 10.76 15.00
C LYS A 11 -3.81 10.75 13.53
N GLN A 12 -3.83 11.93 12.91
CA GLN A 12 -3.94 12.06 11.46
C GLN A 12 -2.62 11.69 10.78
N ALA A 13 -2.72 10.94 9.70
CA ALA A 13 -1.61 10.71 8.79
C ALA A 13 -1.60 11.78 7.67
N ASP A 14 -0.48 11.91 6.97
CA ASP A 14 -0.39 12.84 5.84
C ASP A 14 -1.13 12.35 4.60
N ALA A 15 -1.21 11.02 4.43
CA ALA A 15 -1.99 10.42 3.34
C ALA A 15 -2.36 8.96 3.63
N ILE A 16 -3.37 8.50 2.89
CA ILE A 16 -3.75 7.09 2.76
C ILE A 16 -3.20 6.58 1.44
N VAL A 17 -2.61 5.40 1.42
CA VAL A 17 -2.13 4.73 0.22
C VAL A 17 -2.86 3.42 0.05
N VAL A 18 -3.61 3.28 -1.04
CA VAL A 18 -4.33 2.04 -1.38
C VAL A 18 -3.63 1.34 -2.52
N LEU A 19 -3.31 0.06 -2.34
CA LEU A 19 -2.80 -0.78 -3.42
C LEU A 19 -3.97 -1.41 -4.17
N THR A 20 -3.99 -1.24 -5.50
CA THR A 20 -5.04 -1.83 -6.36
C THR A 20 -5.07 -3.35 -6.31
N GLY A 21 -6.14 -3.96 -6.84
CA GLY A 21 -6.31 -5.42 -6.92
C GLY A 21 -7.33 -6.03 -5.94
N GLY A 22 -8.26 -5.23 -5.42
CA GLY A 22 -9.40 -5.74 -4.60
C GLY A 22 -10.35 -4.63 -4.19
N SER A 23 -11.66 -4.82 -4.39
CA SER A 23 -12.70 -3.81 -4.16
C SER A 23 -12.73 -3.30 -2.73
N LYS A 24 -12.60 -4.17 -1.75
CA LYS A 24 -12.65 -3.81 -0.33
C LYS A 24 -11.51 -2.88 0.12
N ARG A 25 -10.38 -2.88 -0.58
CA ARG A 25 -9.27 -1.98 -0.25
C ARG A 25 -9.63 -0.53 -0.58
N MET A 26 -10.29 -0.33 -1.73
CA MET A 26 -10.75 1.00 -2.14
C MET A 26 -11.84 1.51 -1.22
N ASP A 27 -12.83 0.67 -0.86
CA ASP A 27 -13.87 1.04 0.10
C ASP A 27 -13.25 1.50 1.43
N ALA A 28 -12.30 0.74 1.97
CA ALA A 28 -11.59 1.09 3.20
C ALA A 28 -10.76 2.39 3.06
N GLY A 29 -10.09 2.60 1.93
CA GLY A 29 -9.35 3.83 1.65
C GLY A 29 -10.25 5.07 1.63
N VAL A 30 -11.41 4.96 1.00
CA VAL A 30 -12.41 6.03 0.95
C VAL A 30 -13.03 6.27 2.33
N GLU A 31 -13.32 5.23 3.09
CA GLU A 31 -13.82 5.35 4.47
C GLU A 31 -12.81 6.09 5.35
N LEU A 32 -11.52 5.76 5.27
CA LEU A 32 -10.46 6.47 5.99
C LEU A 32 -10.33 7.93 5.54
N LEU A 33 -10.49 8.23 4.25
CA LEU A 33 -10.47 9.59 3.74
C LEU A 33 -11.67 10.40 4.27
N THR A 34 -12.88 9.84 4.19
CA THR A 34 -14.12 10.51 4.65
C THR A 34 -14.19 10.67 6.16
N SER A 35 -13.56 9.78 6.93
CA SER A 35 -13.44 9.90 8.40
C SER A 35 -12.39 10.93 8.83
N GLY A 36 -11.65 11.53 7.90
CA GLY A 36 -10.61 12.52 8.21
C GLY A 36 -9.31 11.93 8.75
N THR A 37 -9.08 10.62 8.56
CA THR A 37 -7.82 9.97 8.96
C THR A 37 -6.62 10.57 8.25
N ALA A 38 -6.78 11.02 7.00
CA ALA A 38 -5.80 11.80 6.25
C ALA A 38 -6.49 12.67 5.20
N PRO A 39 -5.85 13.78 4.76
CA PRO A 39 -6.44 14.69 3.78
C PRO A 39 -6.40 14.19 2.34
N VAL A 40 -5.61 13.17 2.03
CA VAL A 40 -5.40 12.69 0.65
C VAL A 40 -5.37 11.16 0.61
N LEU A 41 -5.99 10.61 -0.42
CA LEU A 41 -5.95 9.20 -0.80
C LEU A 41 -5.14 9.05 -2.10
N PHE A 42 -4.02 8.33 -2.02
CA PHE A 42 -3.23 7.93 -3.19
C PHE A 42 -3.53 6.48 -3.55
N VAL A 43 -3.97 6.24 -4.77
CA VAL A 43 -4.27 4.90 -5.30
C VAL A 43 -3.13 4.48 -6.23
N SER A 44 -2.27 3.56 -5.77
CA SER A 44 -1.12 3.09 -6.53
C SER A 44 -1.44 1.85 -7.37
N GLY A 45 -0.88 1.79 -8.58
CA GLY A 45 -1.04 0.67 -9.51
C GLY A 45 -2.38 0.65 -10.23
N VAL A 46 -2.93 1.81 -10.55
CA VAL A 46 -4.14 1.93 -11.36
C VAL A 46 -3.84 1.50 -12.80
N ASP A 47 -4.73 0.71 -13.40
CA ASP A 47 -4.61 0.32 -14.80
C ASP A 47 -4.70 1.57 -15.70
N HIS A 48 -3.80 1.72 -16.67
CA HIS A 48 -3.77 2.86 -17.59
C HIS A 48 -5.07 3.08 -18.39
N ARG A 49 -5.93 2.07 -18.48
CA ARG A 49 -7.24 2.16 -19.11
C ARG A 49 -8.30 2.82 -18.24
N VAL A 50 -8.04 3.01 -16.96
CA VAL A 50 -8.96 3.68 -16.05
C VAL A 50 -8.85 5.18 -16.26
N ASP A 51 -9.94 5.78 -16.74
CA ASP A 51 -10.06 7.23 -16.87
C ASP A 51 -10.14 7.86 -15.46
N PRO A 52 -9.36 8.91 -15.15
CA PRO A 52 -9.49 9.66 -13.90
C PRO A 52 -10.92 10.14 -13.61
N ALA A 53 -11.71 10.48 -14.63
CA ALA A 53 -13.13 10.83 -14.49
C ALA A 53 -14.00 9.66 -13.96
N ARG A 54 -13.51 8.44 -14.05
CA ARG A 54 -14.20 7.21 -13.64
C ARG A 54 -13.69 6.62 -12.30
N VAL A 55 -13.08 7.45 -11.46
CA VAL A 55 -12.63 7.05 -10.10
C VAL A 55 -13.74 6.36 -9.30
N ARG A 56 -14.99 6.77 -9.50
CA ARG A 56 -16.16 6.17 -8.85
C ARG A 56 -16.33 4.68 -9.19
N ASP A 57 -15.91 4.26 -10.38
CA ASP A 57 -15.99 2.85 -10.81
C ASP A 57 -15.00 1.97 -10.05
N LEU A 58 -13.95 2.57 -9.46
CA LEU A 58 -12.99 1.87 -8.62
C LEU A 58 -13.52 1.57 -7.21
N VAL A 59 -14.64 2.20 -6.82
CA VAL A 59 -15.23 2.11 -5.48
C VAL A 59 -16.71 1.71 -5.58
N PRO A 60 -17.02 0.47 -5.98
CA PRO A 60 -18.40 0.05 -6.24
C PRO A 60 -19.30 0.11 -5.02
N GLY A 61 -18.74 0.04 -3.79
CA GLY A 61 -19.52 0.09 -2.55
C GLY A 61 -20.01 1.48 -2.19
N VAL A 62 -19.16 2.50 -2.32
CA VAL A 62 -19.46 3.88 -1.86
C VAL A 62 -19.27 4.94 -2.94
N GLY A 63 -18.80 4.56 -4.13
CA GLY A 63 -18.47 5.50 -5.21
C GLY A 63 -19.64 6.39 -5.64
N ALA A 64 -20.87 5.84 -5.65
CA ALA A 64 -22.08 6.60 -6.02
C ALA A 64 -22.41 7.71 -5.02
N SER A 65 -22.03 7.59 -3.75
CA SER A 65 -22.27 8.57 -2.69
C SER A 65 -21.12 9.54 -2.44
N LEU A 66 -19.97 9.36 -3.14
CA LEU A 66 -18.84 10.28 -3.02
C LEU A 66 -19.15 11.65 -3.61
N ASP A 67 -18.86 12.70 -2.85
CA ASP A 67 -18.91 14.07 -3.34
C ASP A 67 -17.84 14.25 -4.45
N GLN A 68 -18.22 14.86 -5.56
CA GLN A 68 -17.30 15.15 -6.66
C GLN A 68 -16.13 16.01 -6.21
N ARG A 69 -16.38 16.95 -5.30
CA ARG A 69 -15.33 17.80 -4.73
C ARG A 69 -14.25 16.98 -4.01
N LEU A 70 -14.65 15.92 -3.27
CA LEU A 70 -13.73 15.04 -2.57
C LEU A 70 -12.88 14.22 -3.55
N ILE A 71 -13.47 13.81 -4.67
CA ILE A 71 -12.74 13.11 -5.73
C ILE A 71 -11.69 14.04 -6.33
N ASP A 72 -12.11 15.25 -6.72
CA ASP A 72 -11.27 16.19 -7.47
C ASP A 72 -10.11 16.76 -6.62
N CYS A 73 -10.36 17.01 -5.32
CA CYS A 73 -9.33 17.58 -4.43
C CYS A 73 -8.36 16.54 -3.87
N CYS A 74 -8.87 15.33 -3.61
CA CYS A 74 -8.28 14.56 -2.53
C CYS A 74 -8.00 13.09 -2.90
N ILE A 75 -8.33 12.65 -4.13
CA ILE A 75 -8.00 11.33 -4.66
C ILE A 75 -7.00 11.48 -5.80
N VAL A 76 -5.82 10.90 -5.63
CA VAL A 76 -4.73 10.91 -6.60
C VAL A 76 -4.51 9.50 -7.13
N LEU A 77 -4.46 9.34 -8.45
CA LEU A 77 -4.24 8.06 -9.11
C LEU A 77 -2.81 7.93 -9.60
N GLY A 78 -2.16 6.82 -9.23
CA GLY A 78 -0.84 6.41 -9.71
C GLY A 78 -0.96 5.30 -10.75
N TYR A 79 -0.36 5.50 -11.92
CA TYR A 79 -0.44 4.59 -13.08
C TYR A 79 0.90 3.92 -13.41
N GLY A 80 1.95 4.22 -12.64
CA GLY A 80 3.32 3.78 -12.96
C GLY A 80 3.67 2.38 -12.43
N ALA A 81 2.77 1.73 -11.71
CA ALA A 81 3.08 0.48 -11.04
C ALA A 81 2.26 -0.69 -11.58
N SER A 82 2.93 -1.82 -11.85
CA SER A 82 2.31 -3.08 -12.26
C SER A 82 2.49 -4.21 -11.23
N ASP A 83 3.32 -3.99 -10.22
CA ASP A 83 3.62 -4.95 -9.16
C ASP A 83 3.87 -4.24 -7.81
N THR A 84 4.11 -5.00 -6.74
CA THR A 84 4.27 -4.43 -5.39
C THR A 84 5.54 -3.59 -5.23
N LEU A 85 6.61 -3.96 -5.89
CA LEU A 85 7.84 -3.15 -5.92
C LEU A 85 7.59 -1.83 -6.66
N GLY A 86 6.89 -1.89 -7.79
CA GLY A 86 6.44 -0.71 -8.53
C GLY A 86 5.56 0.20 -7.67
N ASN A 87 4.58 -0.37 -6.96
CA ASN A 87 3.72 0.39 -6.04
C ASN A 87 4.54 1.11 -4.96
N ALA A 88 5.52 0.44 -4.35
CA ALA A 88 6.38 1.05 -3.35
C ALA A 88 7.22 2.19 -3.92
N ARG A 89 7.80 2.01 -5.11
CA ARG A 89 8.60 3.04 -5.81
C ARG A 89 7.76 4.23 -6.25
N GLU A 90 6.61 3.99 -6.86
CA GLU A 90 5.67 5.03 -7.29
C GLU A 90 5.22 5.88 -6.10
N THR A 91 4.81 5.21 -5.01
CA THR A 91 4.42 5.88 -3.77
C THR A 91 5.60 6.67 -3.18
N ALA A 92 6.81 6.14 -3.23
CA ALA A 92 8.00 6.83 -2.72
C ALA A 92 8.30 8.11 -3.48
N LEU A 93 8.21 8.07 -4.80
CA LEU A 93 8.36 9.25 -5.65
C LEU A 93 7.30 10.30 -5.33
N TRP A 94 6.03 9.87 -5.25
CA TRP A 94 4.92 10.77 -4.94
C TRP A 94 5.03 11.37 -3.53
N ALA A 95 5.33 10.56 -2.51
CA ALA A 95 5.44 11.01 -1.13
C ALA A 95 6.56 12.04 -0.94
N ARG A 96 7.73 11.79 -1.56
CA ARG A 96 8.85 12.74 -1.54
C ARG A 96 8.52 14.05 -2.27
N ALA A 97 7.91 13.96 -3.46
CA ALA A 97 7.50 15.13 -4.25
C ALA A 97 6.47 16.02 -3.52
N THR A 98 5.63 15.41 -2.67
CA THR A 98 4.58 16.10 -1.91
C THR A 98 4.91 16.32 -0.43
N GLY A 99 6.12 15.93 0.01
CA GLY A 99 6.60 16.14 1.38
C GLY A 99 5.88 15.32 2.46
N ARG A 100 5.25 14.19 2.09
CA ARG A 100 4.52 13.34 3.04
C ARG A 100 5.48 12.56 3.95
N LYS A 101 5.20 12.54 5.26
CA LYS A 101 6.02 11.91 6.29
C LYS A 101 5.35 10.76 7.02
N SER A 102 4.02 10.63 6.88
CA SER A 102 3.24 9.55 7.48
C SER A 102 2.18 9.04 6.50
N LEU A 103 2.12 7.71 6.31
CA LEU A 103 1.25 7.06 5.35
C LEU A 103 0.50 5.89 5.99
N VAL A 104 -0.82 5.84 5.79
CA VAL A 104 -1.62 4.64 6.09
C VAL A 104 -1.60 3.73 4.88
N LEU A 105 -0.97 2.57 4.99
CA LEU A 105 -0.88 1.60 3.91
C LEU A 105 -2.04 0.61 3.97
N VAL A 106 -2.94 0.70 3.00
CA VAL A 106 -4.15 -0.12 2.88
C VAL A 106 -3.95 -1.21 1.85
N THR A 107 -4.01 -2.47 2.27
CA THR A 107 -4.00 -3.63 1.37
C THR A 107 -4.62 -4.84 2.07
N SER A 108 -4.78 -5.97 1.34
CA SER A 108 -5.33 -7.19 1.96
C SER A 108 -4.38 -7.76 3.02
N ASN A 109 -4.95 -8.35 4.05
CA ASN A 109 -4.22 -8.93 5.17
C ASN A 109 -3.16 -9.97 4.74
N TYR A 110 -3.47 -10.84 3.77
CA TYR A 110 -2.52 -11.83 3.23
C TYR A 110 -1.39 -11.19 2.40
N HIS A 111 -1.64 -10.01 1.84
CA HIS A 111 -0.67 -9.25 1.04
C HIS A 111 0.17 -8.28 1.88
N MET A 112 -0.32 -7.85 3.03
CA MET A 112 0.32 -6.87 3.91
C MET A 112 1.78 -7.19 4.25
N PRO A 113 2.18 -8.45 4.57
CA PRO A 113 3.58 -8.75 4.88
C PRO A 113 4.55 -8.35 3.76
N ARG A 114 4.20 -8.66 2.51
CA ARG A 114 5.03 -8.33 1.34
C ARG A 114 5.01 -6.83 1.04
N ALA A 115 3.84 -6.22 1.03
CA ALA A 115 3.72 -4.78 0.82
C ALA A 115 4.53 -4.01 1.86
N TRP A 116 4.43 -4.40 3.13
CA TRP A 116 5.15 -3.75 4.23
C TRP A 116 6.66 -3.67 4.01
N ILE A 117 7.31 -4.79 3.69
CA ILE A 117 8.77 -4.80 3.51
C ILE A 117 9.23 -4.00 2.29
N GLU A 118 8.45 -4.02 1.19
CA GLU A 118 8.75 -3.23 -0.01
C GLU A 118 8.62 -1.73 0.28
N PHE A 119 7.56 -1.33 0.98
CA PHE A 119 7.32 0.06 1.34
C PHE A 119 8.32 0.57 2.38
N ALA A 120 8.61 -0.22 3.43
CA ALA A 120 9.61 0.15 4.43
C ALA A 120 11.01 0.30 3.83
N HIS A 121 11.36 -0.51 2.83
CA HIS A 121 12.62 -0.38 2.11
C HIS A 121 12.66 0.83 1.17
N ALA A 122 11.54 1.13 0.48
CA ALA A 122 11.46 2.26 -0.45
C ALA A 122 11.31 3.63 0.25
N LEU A 123 10.77 3.64 1.47
CA LEU A 123 10.40 4.83 2.25
C LEU A 123 10.91 4.74 3.70
N PRO A 124 12.22 4.57 3.94
CA PRO A 124 12.75 4.41 5.30
C PRO A 124 12.56 5.67 6.17
N GLU A 125 12.34 6.83 5.54
CA GLU A 125 12.13 8.12 6.17
C GLU A 125 10.67 8.44 6.52
N VAL A 126 9.73 7.57 6.12
CA VAL A 126 8.28 7.79 6.27
C VAL A 126 7.71 6.86 7.33
N GLU A 127 6.89 7.41 8.22
CA GLU A 127 6.12 6.61 9.17
C GLU A 127 5.02 5.85 8.42
N LEU A 128 5.12 4.52 8.38
CA LEU A 128 4.12 3.66 7.74
C LEU A 128 3.19 3.08 8.82
N VAL A 129 1.88 3.14 8.57
CA VAL A 129 0.86 2.55 9.42
C VAL A 129 0.11 1.50 8.61
N PRO A 130 0.22 0.20 8.93
CA PRO A 130 -0.47 -0.84 8.19
C PRO A 130 -1.96 -0.85 8.52
N TYR A 131 -2.79 -0.89 7.48
CA TYR A 131 -4.23 -1.07 7.57
C TYR A 131 -4.66 -2.30 6.73
N PRO A 132 -4.60 -3.51 7.32
CA PRO A 132 -4.95 -4.75 6.63
C PRO A 132 -6.45 -4.90 6.48
N VAL A 133 -6.92 -5.09 5.25
CA VAL A 133 -8.32 -5.39 4.92
C VAL A 133 -8.50 -6.88 4.76
N VAL A 134 -9.55 -7.43 5.36
CA VAL A 134 -9.95 -8.84 5.19
C VAL A 134 -10.96 -8.93 4.03
N PRO A 135 -10.60 -9.53 2.89
CA PRO A 135 -11.55 -9.73 1.80
C PRO A 135 -12.64 -10.73 2.17
N VAL A 136 -13.88 -10.45 1.79
CA VAL A 136 -15.03 -11.34 2.10
C VAL A 136 -14.96 -12.68 1.38
N ASP A 137 -14.30 -12.72 0.22
CA ASP A 137 -14.20 -13.91 -0.63
C ASP A 137 -13.03 -14.84 -0.24
N VAL A 138 -12.21 -14.44 0.73
CA VAL A 138 -11.04 -15.21 1.18
C VAL A 138 -11.28 -15.72 2.60
N ARG A 139 -11.43 -17.03 2.71
CA ARG A 139 -11.62 -17.70 4.00
C ARG A 139 -10.29 -17.81 4.73
N MET A 140 -10.00 -16.85 5.60
CA MET A 140 -8.77 -16.84 6.40
C MET A 140 -8.82 -17.82 7.58
N ASP A 141 -10.04 -18.16 8.05
CA ASP A 141 -10.22 -19.19 9.07
C ASP A 141 -9.91 -20.58 8.49
N ALA A 142 -8.96 -21.26 9.10
CA ALA A 142 -8.45 -22.55 8.62
C ALA A 142 -8.07 -22.53 7.13
N TRP A 143 -7.38 -21.45 6.69
CA TRP A 143 -7.01 -21.18 5.30
C TRP A 143 -6.34 -22.35 4.58
N TRP A 144 -5.64 -23.22 5.32
CA TRP A 144 -4.97 -24.43 4.81
C TRP A 144 -5.95 -25.52 4.34
N ARG A 145 -7.23 -25.47 4.75
CA ARG A 145 -8.29 -26.41 4.35
C ARG A 145 -8.91 -26.07 3.00
N TRP A 146 -8.68 -24.84 2.50
CA TRP A 146 -9.30 -24.33 1.30
C TRP A 146 -8.24 -24.19 0.19
N PRO A 147 -8.23 -25.06 -0.85
CA PRO A 147 -7.17 -25.08 -1.86
C PRO A 147 -6.90 -23.72 -2.50
N GLY A 148 -7.94 -22.94 -2.81
CA GLY A 148 -7.80 -21.59 -3.38
C GLY A 148 -7.13 -20.61 -2.42
N THR A 149 -7.55 -20.60 -1.15
CA THR A 149 -6.95 -19.73 -0.12
C THR A 149 -5.53 -20.19 0.21
N PHE A 150 -5.30 -21.51 0.27
CA PHE A 150 -3.96 -22.07 0.45
C PHE A 150 -3.01 -21.61 -0.66
N GLY A 151 -3.40 -21.75 -1.93
CA GLY A 151 -2.60 -21.31 -3.07
C GLY A 151 -2.32 -19.81 -3.03
N LEU A 152 -3.32 -18.99 -2.66
CA LEU A 152 -3.16 -17.55 -2.51
C LEU A 152 -2.13 -17.20 -1.43
N VAL A 153 -2.29 -17.74 -0.23
CA VAL A 153 -1.40 -17.46 0.92
C VAL A 153 0.00 -17.99 0.66
N ALA A 154 0.14 -19.21 0.15
CA ALA A 154 1.43 -19.80 -0.19
C ALA A 154 2.14 -18.99 -1.30
N GLY A 155 1.40 -18.54 -2.32
CA GLY A 155 1.92 -17.68 -3.36
C GLY A 155 2.41 -16.33 -2.83
N GLU A 156 1.65 -15.67 -1.96
CA GLU A 156 2.09 -14.41 -1.34
C GLU A 156 3.28 -14.62 -0.39
N TRP A 157 3.32 -15.73 0.35
CA TRP A 157 4.45 -16.07 1.19
C TRP A 157 5.73 -16.29 0.36
N THR A 158 5.64 -17.01 -0.76
CA THR A 158 6.77 -17.20 -1.68
C THR A 158 7.30 -15.87 -2.20
N LYS A 159 6.42 -14.99 -2.68
CA LYS A 159 6.78 -13.64 -3.15
C LYS A 159 7.41 -12.80 -2.01
N TYR A 160 6.90 -12.93 -0.79
CA TYR A 160 7.48 -12.28 0.39
C TYR A 160 8.92 -12.72 0.64
N VAL A 161 9.20 -14.02 0.58
CA VAL A 161 10.56 -14.56 0.77
C VAL A 161 11.50 -14.03 -0.32
N PHE A 162 11.07 -14.04 -1.60
CA PHE A 162 11.85 -13.46 -2.69
C PHE A 162 12.14 -11.98 -2.49
N ALA A 163 11.15 -11.19 -2.06
CA ALA A 163 11.34 -9.77 -1.75
C ALA A 163 12.36 -9.57 -0.62
N ARG A 164 12.29 -10.37 0.45
CA ARG A 164 13.25 -10.33 1.56
C ARG A 164 14.68 -10.63 1.10
N VAL A 165 14.87 -11.69 0.30
CA VAL A 165 16.19 -12.04 -0.23
C VAL A 165 16.72 -10.94 -1.13
N ARG A 166 15.92 -10.41 -2.04
CA ARG A 166 16.30 -9.31 -2.93
C ARG A 166 16.73 -8.07 -2.16
N ILE A 167 15.96 -7.67 -1.15
CA ILE A 167 16.29 -6.52 -0.30
C ILE A 167 17.60 -6.75 0.43
N ALA A 168 17.78 -7.91 1.08
CA ALA A 168 19.00 -8.24 1.80
C ALA A 168 20.25 -8.23 0.89
N LEU A 169 20.14 -8.77 -0.32
CA LEU A 169 21.24 -8.72 -1.31
C LEU A 169 21.55 -7.27 -1.75
N ALA A 170 20.54 -6.44 -1.94
CA ALA A 170 20.74 -5.03 -2.29
C ALA A 170 21.46 -4.26 -1.17
N GLU A 171 21.11 -4.51 0.09
CA GLU A 171 21.76 -3.91 1.26
C GLU A 171 23.23 -4.36 1.39
N LEU A 172 23.53 -5.64 1.16
CA LEU A 172 24.90 -6.17 1.15
C LEU A 172 25.77 -5.51 0.08
N VAL A 173 25.22 -5.29 -1.13
CA VAL A 173 25.95 -4.63 -2.23
C VAL A 173 26.12 -3.13 -1.98
N ALA A 174 25.17 -2.49 -1.30
CA ALA A 174 25.25 -1.06 -0.96
C ALA A 174 26.23 -0.76 0.19
N SER A 175 26.49 -1.74 1.06
CA SER A 175 27.35 -1.59 2.24
C SER A 175 28.83 -1.30 1.97
N PRO A 176 29.49 -1.83 0.94
CA PRO A 176 30.94 -1.59 0.70
C PRO A 176 31.30 -0.16 0.30
N ARG A 177 30.38 0.63 -0.26
CA ARG A 177 30.66 1.99 -0.76
C ARG A 177 30.83 3.05 0.32
N ASN A 178 30.40 2.80 1.56
CA ASN A 178 30.48 3.76 2.65
C ASN A 178 31.74 3.60 3.53
N ALA A 179 32.56 2.57 3.31
CA ALA A 179 33.79 2.36 4.09
C ALA A 179 34.98 3.14 3.52
N GLU A 180 35.00 3.43 2.22
CA GLU A 180 36.13 4.12 1.57
C GLU A 180 36.07 5.66 1.65
N SER A 181 34.90 6.26 1.93
CA SER A 181 34.75 7.72 2.02
C SER A 181 35.02 8.30 3.42
N ARG A 182 35.48 7.50 4.39
CA ARG A 182 35.81 7.94 5.75
C ARG A 182 37.31 8.00 6.05
N THR A 183 38.16 7.80 5.06
CA THR A 183 39.65 7.82 5.24
C THR A 183 40.35 8.87 4.38
N GLU A 184 39.68 9.93 3.97
CA GLU A 184 40.32 11.16 3.44
C GLU A 184 40.02 12.37 4.30
#